data_bb698a4173d2dc3bb5216060a749001b
#
_entry.id   bb698a4173d2dc3bb5216060a749001b
#
_cell.length_a   1.000
_cell.length_b   1.000
_cell.length_c   1.000
_cell.angle_alpha   90.00
_cell.angle_beta   90.00
_cell.angle_gamma   90.00
#
_symmetry.space_group_name_H-M   'P 1'
#
loop_
_entity.id
_entity.type
_entity.pdbx_description
1 polymer ?
#
loop_
_entity_poly.entity_id
_entity_poly.type
_entity_poly.pdbx_seq_one_letter_code
_entity_poly.pdbx_strand_id
1 'polypeptide(L)'
;MIAGDFPYFGMYKHINETYKDSKFIICIREKESLINSYKKFDAWLMPIARNKSNAAIIGVNGSYEDKYKERLSAVYEAHNCRVLEYFKDKPGKLLVLKFEDIGTEKFEQDILDFLGLENPNNIKMKWIK
;
A
#
# COMPACT_ATOMS: atom_id res chain seq x y z
N MET A 1 -9.90 -8.68 12.24
CA MET A 1 -8.57 -8.03 12.43
C MET A 1 -8.21 -7.30 11.15
N ILE A 2 -7.74 -6.08 11.27
CA ILE A 2 -7.20 -5.29 10.16
C ILE A 2 -5.69 -5.18 10.39
N ALA A 3 -4.90 -5.49 9.39
CA ALA A 3 -3.45 -5.38 9.42
C ALA A 3 -2.95 -4.67 8.15
N GLY A 4 -1.98 -3.81 8.31
CA GLY A 4 -1.39 -3.04 7.22
C GLY A 4 0.08 -2.73 7.50
N ASP A 5 0.72 -2.08 6.52
CA ASP A 5 2.10 -1.68 6.62
C ASP A 5 3.10 -2.86 6.74
N PHE A 6 4.35 -2.56 7.07
CA PHE A 6 5.37 -3.60 7.26
C PHE A 6 5.13 -4.39 8.55
N PRO A 7 5.26 -5.74 8.54
CA PRO A 7 5.70 -6.60 7.44
C PRO A 7 4.55 -7.15 6.54
N TYR A 8 3.32 -6.79 6.80
CA TYR A 8 2.14 -7.42 6.20
C TYR A 8 2.03 -7.24 4.68
N PHE A 9 2.55 -6.13 4.14
CA PHE A 9 2.53 -5.89 2.70
C PHE A 9 3.21 -7.02 1.88
N GLY A 10 4.22 -7.67 2.44
CA GLY A 10 4.92 -8.81 1.81
C GLY A 10 4.30 -10.18 2.10
N MET A 11 3.39 -10.26 3.07
CA MET A 11 2.85 -11.53 3.57
C MET A 11 1.48 -11.92 2.97
N TYR A 12 1.00 -11.19 1.99
CA TYR A 12 -0.36 -11.36 1.44
C TYR A 12 -0.67 -12.79 0.98
N LYS A 13 0.30 -13.52 0.42
CA LYS A 13 0.13 -14.92 0.01
C LYS A 13 -0.12 -15.80 1.22
N HIS A 14 0.75 -15.71 2.21
CA HIS A 14 0.64 -16.48 3.45
C HIS A 14 -0.67 -16.16 4.18
N ILE A 15 -1.03 -14.89 4.27
CA ILE A 15 -2.30 -14.47 4.90
C ILE A 15 -3.49 -15.04 4.15
N ASN A 16 -3.49 -14.98 2.82
CA ASN A 16 -4.59 -15.54 2.02
C ASN A 16 -4.71 -17.05 2.11
N GLU A 17 -3.58 -17.75 2.25
CA GLU A 17 -3.55 -19.21 2.43
C GLU A 17 -4.01 -19.64 3.81
N THR A 18 -3.65 -18.89 4.84
CA THR A 18 -3.98 -19.17 6.24
C THR A 18 -5.41 -18.76 6.59
N TYR A 19 -5.85 -17.59 6.13
CA TYR A 19 -7.15 -17.01 6.45
C TYR A 19 -8.01 -16.94 5.19
N LYS A 20 -8.85 -17.95 4.97
CA LYS A 20 -9.62 -18.10 3.72
C LYS A 20 -10.61 -16.97 3.46
N ASP A 21 -11.11 -16.31 4.51
CA ASP A 21 -12.06 -15.18 4.39
C ASP A 21 -11.37 -13.81 4.35
N SER A 22 -10.03 -13.78 4.31
CA SER A 22 -9.29 -12.53 4.22
C SER A 22 -9.61 -11.78 2.93
N LYS A 23 -9.71 -10.47 3.05
CA LYS A 23 -9.83 -9.52 1.94
C LYS A 23 -8.64 -8.58 1.95
N PHE A 24 -8.22 -8.15 0.78
CA PHE A 24 -7.02 -7.32 0.59
C PHE A 24 -7.39 -6.03 -0.11
N ILE A 25 -6.79 -4.95 0.33
CA ILE A 25 -6.91 -3.65 -0.31
C ILE A 25 -5.50 -3.18 -0.66
N ILE A 26 -5.27 -2.87 -1.92
CA ILE A 26 -4.04 -2.21 -2.37
C ILE A 26 -4.37 -0.80 -2.85
N CYS A 27 -3.66 0.18 -2.30
CA CYS A 27 -3.77 1.57 -2.74
C CYS A 27 -2.56 1.91 -3.58
N ILE A 28 -2.75 2.05 -4.87
CA ILE A 28 -1.68 2.35 -5.83
C ILE A 28 -1.58 3.86 -6.00
N ARG A 29 -0.38 4.38 -5.83
CA ARG A 29 -0.04 5.78 -6.00
C ARG A 29 0.77 5.96 -7.28
N GLU A 30 0.61 7.12 -7.91
CA GLU A 30 1.45 7.52 -9.02
C GLU A 30 2.93 7.54 -8.58
N LYS A 31 3.80 6.98 -9.41
CA LYS A 31 5.20 6.70 -9.10
C LYS A 31 6.01 7.93 -8.69
N GLU A 32 5.93 9.00 -9.46
CA GLU A 32 6.62 10.26 -9.18
C GLU A 32 6.15 10.88 -7.85
N SER A 33 4.85 10.83 -7.62
CA SER A 33 4.22 11.29 -6.39
C SER A 33 4.69 10.50 -5.17
N LEU A 34 4.81 9.18 -5.32
CA LEU A 34 5.35 8.30 -4.28
C LEU A 34 6.80 8.65 -3.95
N ILE A 35 7.66 8.75 -4.96
CA ILE A 35 9.08 9.09 -4.80
C ILE A 35 9.25 10.44 -4.11
N ASN A 36 8.48 11.45 -4.53
CA ASN A 36 8.53 12.77 -3.92
C ASN A 36 8.06 12.78 -2.46
N SER A 37 7.06 11.95 -2.14
CA SER A 37 6.60 11.77 -0.77
C SER A 37 7.69 11.14 0.10
N TYR A 38 8.34 10.10 -0.39
CA TYR A 38 9.44 9.45 0.34
C TYR A 38 10.61 10.41 0.59
N LYS A 39 10.94 11.27 -0.37
CA LYS A 39 11.96 12.30 -0.18
C LYS A 39 11.62 13.27 0.95
N LYS A 40 10.36 13.73 1.02
CA LYS A 40 9.89 14.62 2.08
C LYS A 40 9.92 13.92 3.44
N PHE A 41 9.50 12.66 3.47
CA PHE A 41 9.44 11.86 4.68
C PHE A 41 10.83 11.56 5.24
N ASP A 42 11.82 11.37 4.40
CA ASP A 42 13.20 11.07 4.76
C ASP A 42 13.95 12.24 5.37
N ALA A 43 13.64 13.44 4.96
CA ALA A 43 14.15 14.63 5.62
C ALA A 43 13.66 14.72 7.08
N TRP A 44 12.65 13.93 7.43
CA TRP A 44 11.92 14.01 8.70
C TRP A 44 12.16 12.82 9.63
N LEU A 45 12.40 11.62 9.10
CA LEU A 45 12.57 10.41 9.89
C LEU A 45 13.99 10.25 10.40
N MET A 46 14.08 9.80 11.63
CA MET A 46 15.38 9.41 12.19
C MET A 46 16.10 8.39 11.29
N PRO A 47 17.37 8.63 10.97
CA PRO A 47 18.12 7.80 10.01
C PRO A 47 18.09 6.30 10.28
N ILE A 48 18.01 5.90 11.55
CA ILE A 48 18.06 4.49 11.96
C ILE A 48 16.77 3.72 11.63
N ALA A 49 15.61 4.30 11.93
CA ALA A 49 14.32 3.65 11.64
C ALA A 49 14.09 3.54 10.14
N ARG A 50 14.43 4.58 9.41
CA ARG A 50 14.38 4.64 7.96
C ARG A 50 15.24 3.55 7.32
N ASN A 51 16.50 3.47 7.71
CA ASN A 51 17.46 2.55 7.09
C ASN A 51 17.05 1.09 7.27
N LYS A 52 16.53 0.70 8.41
CA LYS A 52 16.09 -0.68 8.65
C LYS A 52 14.87 -1.06 7.80
N SER A 53 13.86 -0.21 7.77
CA SER A 53 12.63 -0.49 7.00
C SER A 53 12.89 -0.44 5.50
N ASN A 54 13.59 0.58 5.02
CA ASN A 54 13.85 0.74 3.59
C ASN A 54 14.86 -0.28 3.06
N ALA A 55 15.90 -0.62 3.83
CA ALA A 55 16.84 -1.65 3.44
C ALA A 55 16.18 -3.03 3.33
N ALA A 56 15.22 -3.35 4.21
CA ALA A 56 14.44 -4.58 4.11
C ALA A 56 13.56 -4.64 2.86
N ILE A 57 13.03 -3.49 2.42
CA ILE A 57 12.13 -3.40 1.26
C ILE A 57 12.91 -3.35 -0.05
N ILE A 58 13.94 -2.51 -0.12
CA ILE A 58 14.66 -2.20 -1.35
C ILE A 58 16.06 -2.83 -1.45
N GLY A 59 16.53 -3.46 -0.39
CA GLY A 59 17.81 -4.14 -0.38
C GLY A 59 19.03 -3.21 -0.47
N VAL A 60 18.88 -1.95 -0.05
CA VAL A 60 19.96 -0.95 -0.01
C VAL A 60 19.96 -0.18 1.29
N ASN A 61 21.15 0.09 1.81
CA ASN A 61 21.31 1.03 2.89
C ASN A 61 21.10 2.45 2.35
N GLY A 62 20.06 3.09 2.88
CA GLY A 62 19.50 4.29 2.29
C GLY A 62 20.41 5.51 2.33
N SER A 63 20.88 5.89 1.17
CA SER A 63 21.16 7.28 0.84
C SER A 63 20.22 7.70 -0.30
N TYR A 64 19.81 8.97 -0.33
CA TYR A 64 18.95 9.53 -1.38
C TYR A 64 19.72 9.86 -2.65
N GLU A 65 20.48 8.93 -3.13
CA GLU A 65 21.10 9.00 -4.44
C GLU A 65 20.07 8.62 -5.52
N ASP A 66 20.32 8.99 -6.75
CA ASP A 66 19.45 8.66 -7.89
C ASP A 66 19.18 7.15 -8.00
N LYS A 67 20.16 6.34 -7.62
CA LYS A 67 20.03 4.88 -7.50
C LYS A 67 18.95 4.41 -6.53
N TYR A 68 18.69 5.16 -5.46
CA TYR A 68 17.63 4.85 -4.51
C TYR A 68 16.25 5.02 -5.15
N LYS A 69 16.05 6.10 -5.91
CA LYS A 69 14.79 6.36 -6.59
C LYS A 69 14.46 5.27 -7.61
N GLU A 70 15.45 4.90 -8.42
CA GLU A 70 15.28 3.83 -9.41
C GLU A 70 14.92 2.51 -8.75
N ARG A 71 15.60 2.14 -7.67
CA ARG A 71 15.32 0.91 -6.93
C ARG A 71 13.97 0.95 -6.21
N LEU A 72 13.63 2.05 -5.56
CA LEU A 72 12.32 2.22 -4.93
C LEU A 72 11.21 2.08 -5.96
N SER A 73 11.34 2.73 -7.11
CA SER A 73 10.39 2.60 -8.21
C SER A 73 10.26 1.16 -8.69
N ALA A 74 11.39 0.51 -8.95
CA ALA A 74 11.41 -0.87 -9.44
C ALA A 74 10.78 -1.85 -8.44
N VAL A 75 11.10 -1.72 -7.15
CA VAL A 75 10.53 -2.56 -6.09
C VAL A 75 9.04 -2.31 -5.94
N TYR A 76 8.61 -1.06 -5.96
CA TYR A 76 7.21 -0.68 -5.86
C TYR A 76 6.38 -1.24 -7.03
N GLU A 77 6.84 -1.03 -8.26
CA GLU A 77 6.18 -1.54 -9.46
C GLU A 77 6.14 -3.07 -9.46
N ALA A 78 7.26 -3.71 -9.16
CA ALA A 78 7.34 -5.17 -9.08
C ALA A 78 6.45 -5.75 -7.98
N HIS A 79 6.32 -5.07 -6.85
CA HIS A 79 5.40 -5.48 -5.78
C HIS A 79 3.94 -5.40 -6.24
N ASN A 80 3.53 -4.26 -6.80
CA ASN A 80 2.18 -4.08 -7.29
C ASN A 80 1.84 -5.12 -8.37
N CYS A 81 2.72 -5.34 -9.34
CA CYS A 81 2.52 -6.36 -10.37
C CYS A 81 2.36 -7.77 -9.78
N ARG A 82 3.18 -8.13 -8.80
CA ARG A 82 3.08 -9.45 -8.14
C ARG A 82 1.79 -9.63 -7.35
N VAL A 83 1.31 -8.59 -6.68
CA VAL A 83 0.03 -8.62 -5.95
C VAL A 83 -1.13 -8.79 -6.94
N LEU A 84 -1.18 -7.95 -7.97
CA LEU A 84 -2.22 -8.02 -9.00
C LEU A 84 -2.25 -9.38 -9.69
N GLU A 85 -1.09 -9.91 -10.07
CA GLU A 85 -0.97 -11.23 -10.71
C GLU A 85 -1.43 -12.36 -9.77
N TYR A 86 -1.07 -12.30 -8.49
CA TYR A 86 -1.47 -13.31 -7.52
C TYR A 86 -2.98 -13.37 -7.32
N PHE A 87 -3.66 -12.23 -7.36
CA PHE A 87 -5.09 -12.15 -7.11
C PHE A 87 -5.97 -12.20 -8.36
N LYS A 88 -5.39 -12.22 -9.57
CA LYS A 88 -6.16 -12.18 -10.83
C LYS A 88 -7.21 -13.29 -10.95
N ASP A 89 -6.91 -14.48 -10.41
CA ASP A 89 -7.79 -15.66 -10.44
C ASP A 89 -8.59 -15.83 -9.14
N LYS A 90 -8.62 -14.81 -8.28
CA LYS A 90 -9.26 -14.84 -6.97
C LYS A 90 -10.30 -13.70 -6.85
N PRO A 91 -11.47 -13.84 -7.51
CA PRO A 91 -12.47 -12.80 -7.54
C PRO A 91 -12.96 -12.46 -6.12
N GLY A 92 -13.19 -11.18 -5.85
CA GLY A 92 -13.66 -10.68 -4.57
C GLY A 92 -12.62 -10.64 -3.44
N LYS A 93 -11.36 -11.01 -3.73
CA LYS A 93 -10.28 -11.04 -2.74
C LYS A 93 -9.47 -9.74 -2.67
N LEU A 94 -9.36 -9.00 -3.76
CA LEU A 94 -8.55 -7.79 -3.84
C LEU A 94 -9.38 -6.60 -4.33
N LEU A 95 -9.33 -5.51 -3.59
CA LEU A 95 -9.76 -4.19 -4.05
C LEU A 95 -8.53 -3.36 -4.41
N VAL A 96 -8.52 -2.81 -5.62
CA VAL A 96 -7.48 -1.90 -6.10
C VAL A 96 -8.01 -0.47 -6.07
N LEU A 97 -7.36 0.39 -5.31
CA LEU A 97 -7.70 1.80 -5.17
C LEU A 97 -6.57 2.69 -5.68
N LYS A 98 -6.91 3.90 -6.09
CA LYS A 98 -5.93 4.94 -6.43
C LYS A 98 -5.74 5.88 -5.24
N PHE A 99 -4.51 6.16 -4.90
CA PHE A 99 -4.17 7.08 -3.81
C PHE A 99 -4.73 8.49 -4.05
N GLU A 100 -4.78 8.90 -5.31
CA GLU A 100 -5.27 10.22 -5.74
C GLU A 100 -6.76 10.41 -5.45
N ASP A 101 -7.53 9.30 -5.36
CA ASP A 101 -8.98 9.30 -5.10
C ASP A 101 -9.32 9.34 -3.60
N ILE A 102 -8.31 9.31 -2.71
CA ILE A 102 -8.53 9.36 -1.25
C ILE A 102 -9.34 10.60 -0.87
N GLY A 103 -10.41 10.36 -0.12
CA GLY A 103 -11.33 11.39 0.36
C GLY A 103 -12.46 11.73 -0.62
N THR A 104 -12.57 11.02 -1.74
CA THR A 104 -13.76 11.09 -2.59
C THR A 104 -14.84 10.14 -2.07
N GLU A 105 -16.11 10.47 -2.34
CA GLU A 105 -17.24 9.60 -1.98
C GLU A 105 -17.12 8.22 -2.64
N LYS A 106 -16.66 8.19 -3.90
CA LYS A 106 -16.43 6.94 -4.60
C LYS A 106 -15.40 6.04 -3.92
N PHE A 107 -14.29 6.61 -3.45
CA PHE A 107 -13.24 5.87 -2.75
C PHE A 107 -13.78 5.22 -1.46
N GLU A 108 -14.57 5.97 -0.70
CA GLU A 108 -15.19 5.46 0.53
C GLU A 108 -16.22 4.38 0.23
N GLN A 109 -17.07 4.59 -0.77
CA GLN A 109 -18.09 3.62 -1.14
C GLN A 109 -17.49 2.31 -1.66
N ASP A 110 -16.46 2.38 -2.50
CA ASP A 110 -15.75 1.19 -3.01
C ASP A 110 -15.21 0.31 -1.84
N ILE A 111 -14.70 0.94 -0.77
CA ILE A 111 -14.24 0.21 0.43
C ILE A 111 -15.41 -0.43 1.18
N LEU A 112 -16.49 0.32 1.41
CA LEU A 112 -17.66 -0.17 2.12
C LEU A 112 -18.29 -1.36 1.39
N ASP A 113 -18.51 -1.22 0.09
CA ASP A 113 -19.09 -2.28 -0.75
C ASP A 113 -18.20 -3.53 -0.75
N PHE A 114 -16.89 -3.34 -0.89
CA PHE A 114 -15.94 -4.44 -0.89
C PHE A 114 -15.91 -5.20 0.44
N LEU A 115 -15.99 -4.49 1.56
CA LEU A 115 -16.01 -5.09 2.89
C LEU A 115 -17.39 -5.59 3.31
N GLY A 116 -18.45 -5.25 2.56
CA GLY A 116 -19.84 -5.56 2.92
C GLY A 116 -20.32 -4.77 4.14
N LEU A 117 -19.86 -3.53 4.28
CA LEU A 117 -20.20 -2.64 5.39
C LEU A 117 -21.19 -1.57 4.93
N GLU A 118 -22.09 -1.21 5.84
CA GLU A 118 -23.01 -0.09 5.64
C GLU A 118 -22.55 1.12 6.45
N ASN A 119 -22.84 2.31 5.93
CA ASN A 119 -22.63 3.57 6.63
C ASN A 119 -23.97 4.32 6.80
N PRO A 120 -24.89 3.81 7.65
CA PRO A 120 -26.26 4.33 7.75
C PRO A 120 -26.32 5.78 8.25
N ASN A 121 -25.29 6.24 8.96
CA ASN A 121 -25.19 7.59 9.50
C ASN A 121 -24.43 8.56 8.58
N ASN A 122 -24.03 8.11 7.39
CA ASN A 122 -23.27 8.89 6.42
C ASN A 122 -22.05 9.60 7.06
N ILE A 123 -21.33 8.89 7.92
CA ILE A 123 -20.14 9.40 8.60
C ILE A 123 -19.03 9.51 7.59
N LYS A 124 -18.50 10.73 7.41
CA LYS A 124 -17.35 10.96 6.53
C LYS A 124 -16.07 10.49 7.20
N MET A 125 -15.32 9.65 6.48
CA MET A 125 -14.01 9.20 6.94
C MET A 125 -13.01 10.36 6.90
N LYS A 126 -12.17 10.47 7.94
CA LYS A 126 -11.04 11.41 7.92
C LYS A 126 -9.83 10.71 7.33
N TRP A 127 -9.40 11.17 6.17
CA TRP A 127 -8.21 10.68 5.49
C TRP A 127 -7.05 11.66 5.69
N ILE A 128 -5.88 11.13 6.03
CA ILE A 128 -4.63 11.90 6.08
C ILE A 128 -3.86 11.56 4.81
N LYS A 129 -3.72 12.56 3.96
CA LYS A 129 -2.93 12.46 2.74
C LYS A 129 -1.46 12.79 2.99
#